data_52bb6eeb9c9dbb692104a083934ecc37
#
_entry.id   52bb6eeb9c9dbb692104a083934ecc37
#
_cell.length_a   1.000
_cell.length_b   1.000
_cell.length_c   1.000
_cell.angle_alpha   90.00
_cell.angle_beta   90.00
_cell.angle_gamma   90.00
#
_symmetry.space_group_name_H-M   'P 1'
#
loop_
_entity.id
_entity.type
_entity.pdbx_description
1 polymer ?
#
loop_
_entity_poly.entity_id
_entity_poly.type
_entity_poly.pdbx_seq_one_letter_code
_entity_poly.pdbx_strand_id
1 'polypeptide(L)' 'MPEQGTVKWFNDAKGYGFIVRERGTDVFVPQASIVAEGSRTLNEGDRVSFEVVEGPKGLMAKNVVKIS' A
#
# COMPACT_ATOMS: atom_id res chain seq x y z
N MET A 1 -14.77 3.69 1.20
CA MET A 1 -14.45 3.87 -0.23
C MET A 1 -12.96 3.77 -0.45
N PRO A 2 -12.52 3.08 -1.48
CA PRO A 2 -11.08 2.95 -1.71
C PRO A 2 -10.46 4.29 -2.13
N GLU A 3 -9.23 4.47 -1.71
CA GLU A 3 -8.42 5.60 -2.13
C GLU A 3 -7.43 5.13 -3.18
N GLN A 4 -6.81 6.06 -3.85
CA GLN A 4 -5.73 5.78 -4.79
C GLN A 4 -4.49 6.53 -4.35
N GLY A 5 -3.34 5.94 -4.63
CA GLY A 5 -2.08 6.56 -4.30
C GLY A 5 -0.95 5.96 -5.11
N THR A 6 0.25 6.39 -4.77
CA THR A 6 1.46 5.95 -5.46
C THR A 6 2.40 5.32 -4.45
N VAL A 7 2.98 4.19 -4.80
CA VAL A 7 3.94 3.52 -3.93
C VAL A 7 5.18 4.38 -3.80
N LYS A 8 5.50 4.78 -2.57
CA LYS A 8 6.69 5.56 -2.28
C LYS A 8 7.92 4.66 -2.31
N TRP A 9 7.82 3.52 -1.64
CA TRP A 9 8.83 2.47 -1.68
C TRP A 9 8.24 1.20 -1.07
N PHE A 10 8.82 0.08 -1.41
CA PHE A 10 8.41 -1.20 -0.84
C PHE A 10 9.65 -2.09 -0.71
N ASN A 11 9.75 -2.79 0.42
CA ASN A 11 10.88 -3.68 0.69
C ASN A 11 10.37 -5.11 0.76
N ASP A 12 10.64 -5.88 -0.29
CA ASP A 12 10.19 -7.27 -0.38
C ASP A 12 10.78 -8.15 0.73
N ALA A 13 12.03 -7.89 1.07
CA ALA A 13 12.71 -8.71 2.07
C ALA A 13 12.11 -8.52 3.44
N LYS A 14 11.66 -7.30 3.75
CA LYS A 14 11.03 -7.00 5.03
C LYS A 14 9.52 -7.15 4.99
N GLY A 15 8.93 -7.14 3.80
CA GLY A 15 7.50 -7.37 3.62
C GLY A 15 6.63 -6.16 3.93
N TYR A 16 7.10 -4.94 3.68
CA TYR A 16 6.28 -3.75 3.88
C TYR A 16 6.81 -2.57 3.09
N GLY A 17 5.99 -1.54 3.02
CA GLY A 17 6.36 -0.30 2.37
C GLY A 17 5.39 0.81 2.74
N PHE A 18 5.43 1.89 1.96
CA PHE A 18 4.57 3.05 2.18
C PHE A 18 3.96 3.53 0.87
N ILE A 19 2.74 4.05 0.97
CA ILE A 19 2.00 4.62 -0.15
C ILE A 19 1.79 6.09 0.15
N VAL A 20 2.06 6.94 -0.84
CA VAL A 20 1.76 8.37 -0.77
C VAL A 20 0.33 8.57 -1.24
N ARG A 21 -0.50 9.14 -0.38
CA ARG A 21 -1.87 9.46 -0.73
C ARG A 21 -1.94 10.82 -1.41
N GLU A 22 -3.01 11.05 -2.16
CA GLU A 22 -3.22 12.36 -2.76
C GLU A 22 -3.43 13.43 -1.69
N ARG A 23 -4.04 13.05 -0.58
CA ARG A 23 -4.26 13.93 0.56
C ARG A 23 -3.95 13.17 1.83
N GLY A 24 -3.32 13.86 2.76
CA GLY A 24 -3.03 13.30 4.07
C GLY A 24 -1.63 12.71 4.14
N THR A 25 -1.40 11.93 5.18
CA THR A 25 -0.09 11.35 5.44
C THR A 25 0.11 10.06 4.65
N ASP A 26 1.37 9.64 4.53
CA ASP A 26 1.69 8.35 3.94
C ASP A 26 1.05 7.24 4.78
N VAL A 27 0.71 6.14 4.13
CA VAL A 27 0.14 4.99 4.83
C VAL A 27 1.07 3.79 4.72
N PHE A 28 1.15 3.05 5.80
CA PHE A 28 1.91 1.81 5.87
C PHE A 28 1.18 0.71 5.10
N VAL A 29 1.92 -0.05 4.31
CA VAL A 29 1.35 -1.18 3.58
C VAL A 29 2.13 -2.45 3.89
N PRO A 30 1.56 -3.36 4.70
CA PRO A 30 2.19 -4.66 4.91
C PRO A 30 1.94 -5.56 3.71
N GLN A 31 2.85 -6.48 3.45
CA GLN A 31 2.73 -7.39 2.32
C GLN A 31 1.42 -8.17 2.33
N ALA A 32 0.94 -8.52 3.52
CA ALA A 32 -0.30 -9.28 3.67
C ALA A 32 -1.53 -8.49 3.18
N SER A 33 -1.43 -7.18 3.06
CA SER A 33 -2.53 -6.33 2.58
C SER A 33 -2.62 -6.26 1.07
N ILE A 34 -1.62 -6.76 0.35
CA ILE A 34 -1.61 -6.70 -1.11
C ILE A 34 -2.44 -7.83 -1.67
N VAL A 35 -3.41 -7.47 -2.49
CA VAL A 35 -4.26 -8.46 -3.18
C VAL A 35 -3.68 -8.66 -4.57
N ALA A 36 -3.08 -9.83 -4.80
CA ALA A 36 -2.46 -10.12 -6.08
C ALA A 36 -2.39 -11.63 -6.29
N GLU A 37 -2.41 -12.04 -7.55
CA GLU A 37 -2.12 -13.42 -7.92
C GLU A 37 -0.61 -13.51 -8.08
N GLY A 38 0.01 -14.50 -7.47
CA GLY A 38 1.44 -14.65 -7.51
C GLY A 38 2.15 -13.77 -6.49
N SER A 39 3.20 -13.08 -6.92
CA SER A 39 4.02 -12.28 -6.01
C SER A 39 3.26 -11.09 -5.46
N ARG A 40 3.29 -10.94 -4.14
CA ARG A 40 2.70 -9.78 -3.46
C ARG A 40 3.77 -8.74 -3.24
N THR A 41 4.09 -8.05 -4.31
CA THR A 41 5.13 -7.03 -4.28
C THR A 41 4.67 -5.77 -5.00
N LEU A 42 5.24 -4.65 -4.58
CA LEU A 42 4.98 -3.35 -5.20
C LEU A 42 6.32 -2.74 -5.58
N ASN A 43 6.28 -1.90 -6.61
CA ASN A 43 7.46 -1.17 -7.04
C ASN A 43 7.24 0.32 -6.84
N GLU A 44 8.32 1.04 -6.60
CA GLU A 44 8.27 2.48 -6.48
C GLU A 44 7.60 3.09 -7.71
N GLY A 45 6.64 3.97 -7.47
CA GLY A 45 5.93 4.64 -8.55
C GLY A 45 4.67 3.94 -9.02
N ASP A 46 4.40 2.71 -8.57
CA ASP A 46 3.17 2.01 -8.93
C ASP A 46 1.95 2.74 -8.40
N ARG A 47 0.91 2.79 -9.21
CA ARG A 47 -0.39 3.32 -8.77
C ARG A 47 -1.19 2.17 -8.19
N VAL A 48 -1.80 2.43 -7.05
CA VAL A 48 -2.56 1.41 -6.32
C VAL A 48 -3.87 1.99 -5.81
N SER A 49 -4.83 1.09 -5.63
CA SER A 49 -6.09 1.38 -4.96
C SER A 49 -6.05 0.65 -3.62
N PHE A 50 -6.58 1.26 -2.57
CA PHE A 50 -6.51 0.68 -1.24
C PHE A 50 -7.53 1.32 -0.32
N GLU A 51 -7.73 0.69 0.83
CA GLU A 51 -8.55 1.24 1.91
C GLU A 51 -7.64 1.62 3.07
N VAL A 52 -8.00 2.69 3.76
CA VAL A 52 -7.21 3.15 4.91
C VAL A 52 -7.92 2.70 6.18
N VAL A 53 -7.17 2.04 7.05
CA VAL A 53 -7.67 1.62 8.36
C VAL A 53 -6.68 2.06 9.43
N GLU A 54 -7.18 2.27 10.64
CA GLU A 54 -6.30 2.57 11.76
C GLU A 54 -5.73 1.28 12.32
N GLY A 55 -4.41 1.25 12.44
CA GLY A 55 -3.72 0.14 13.05
C GLY A 55 -3.01 0.57 14.33
N PRO A 56 -2.36 -0.38 15.01
CA PRO A 56 -1.67 -0.08 16.27
C PRO A 56 -0.56 0.96 16.14
N LYS A 57 0.01 1.09 14.96
CA LYS A 57 1.12 2.01 14.71
C LYS A 57 0.72 3.21 13.86
N GLY A 58 -0.57 3.39 13.60
CA GLY A 58 -1.07 4.46 12.78
C GLY A 58 -1.89 3.95 11.61
N LEU A 59 -1.98 4.75 10.55
CA LEU A 59 -2.79 4.40 9.38
C LEU A 59 -2.13 3.32 8.55
N MET A 60 -2.92 2.36 8.13
CA MET A 60 -2.47 1.24 7.30
C MET A 60 -3.33 1.12 6.06
N ALA A 61 -2.73 0.64 4.97
CA ALA A 61 -3.46 0.30 3.76
C ALA A 61 -3.96 -1.14 3.85
N LYS A 62 -5.15 -1.38 3.33
CA LYS A 62 -5.77 -2.69 3.28
C LYS A 62 -6.35 -2.91 1.89
N ASN A 63 -6.41 -4.15 1.45
CA ASN A 63 -6.94 -4.51 0.14
C ASN A 63 -6.24 -3.71 -0.98
N VAL A 64 -4.92 -3.72 -0.95
CA VAL A 64 -4.11 -2.96 -1.90
C VAL A 64 -4.09 -3.68 -3.23
N VAL A 65 -4.54 -2.99 -4.27
CA VAL A 65 -4.61 -3.54 -5.63
C VAL A 65 -3.86 -2.61 -6.58
N LYS A 66 -2.97 -3.17 -7.35
CA LYS A 66 -2.23 -2.40 -8.34
C LYS A 66 -3.14 -2.05 -9.51
N ILE A 67 -3.20 -0.79 -9.87
CA ILE A 67 -4.07 -0.30 -10.95
C ILE A 67 -3.29 0.21 -12.17
N SER A 68 -2.00 0.36 -12.05
CA SER A 68 -1.17 0.64 -13.22
C SER A 68 0.32 0.49 -12.90
#